data_8b111a1ab4b9ff364f1827fc3914a583
#
_entry.id   8b111a1ab4b9ff364f1827fc3914a583
#
_cell.length_a   1.000
_cell.length_b   1.000
_cell.length_c   1.000
_cell.angle_alpha   90.00
_cell.angle_beta   90.00
_cell.angle_gamma   90.00
#
_symmetry.space_group_name_H-M   'P 1'
#
loop_
_entity.id
_entity.type
_entity.pdbx_description
1 polymer ?
#
loop_
_entity_poly.entity_id
_entity_poly.type
_entity_poly.pdbx_seq_one_letter_code
_entity_poly.pdbx_strand_id
1 'polypeptide(L)'
;MNILNTLAPVGAPNGSAVALGYFDGVHLGHRRVLGAAVEYAAAHGLTPAAFTFSLPGGQSLKGGRILSAGQKHARVAALGITAYMEPPFESFRSLSPEDFVNKILVECFAAKAVFCGDNFTFGAYAAGNVDRLKELCAPLGIAVTIVDMAQYGGQTVSSTRIRAALEEGRIEDANAMLGAPYCIDWPVRHGKGIGTSKLGKPTINQNYPADALQPCTGVYLTRIWLDGRWWPSATGIGRRPTVDAASAPVTCETYVPGDQGDTYGQTPVLEFHHYLCAVRKFGTLQELADLIETAAQQSIAYFAAKEEA
;
A
#
# COMPACT_ATOMS: atom_id res chain seq x y z
N MET A 1 -11.93 -10.63 7.94
CA MET A 1 -12.54 -9.28 7.69
C MET A 1 -13.63 -9.43 6.64
N ASN A 2 -14.84 -8.93 6.92
CA ASN A 2 -15.93 -8.86 5.94
C ASN A 2 -15.74 -7.62 5.07
N ILE A 3 -15.70 -7.77 3.74
CA ILE A 3 -15.46 -6.68 2.78
C ILE A 3 -16.73 -6.46 1.98
N LEU A 4 -17.26 -5.22 2.02
CA LEU A 4 -18.43 -4.78 1.29
C LEU A 4 -18.03 -3.74 0.23
N ASN A 5 -18.30 -4.02 -1.03
CA ASN A 5 -18.03 -3.13 -2.15
C ASN A 5 -19.24 -2.27 -2.56
N THR A 6 -20.28 -2.26 -1.73
CA THR A 6 -21.51 -1.48 -1.93
C THR A 6 -21.94 -0.89 -0.61
N LEU A 7 -22.79 0.14 -0.66
CA LEU A 7 -23.43 0.71 0.53
C LEU A 7 -24.51 -0.26 1.04
N ALA A 8 -24.20 -1.00 2.10
CA ALA A 8 -25.09 -1.97 2.73
C ALA A 8 -24.75 -2.12 4.22
N PRO A 9 -25.69 -2.55 5.06
CA PRO A 9 -25.42 -2.75 6.50
C PRO A 9 -24.27 -3.73 6.73
N VAL A 10 -23.30 -3.35 7.56
CA VAL A 10 -22.09 -4.17 7.85
C VAL A 10 -22.37 -5.34 8.82
N GLY A 11 -23.57 -5.43 9.39
CA GLY A 11 -23.92 -6.48 10.34
C GLY A 11 -23.30 -6.28 11.72
N ALA A 12 -23.40 -5.09 12.28
CA ALA A 12 -22.88 -4.72 13.59
C ALA A 12 -24.02 -4.74 14.65
N PRO A 13 -24.31 -5.87 15.32
CA PRO A 13 -25.49 -6.00 16.17
C PRO A 13 -25.50 -5.04 17.38
N ASN A 14 -24.33 -4.73 17.92
CA ASN A 14 -24.17 -3.77 19.03
C ASN A 14 -23.77 -2.37 18.55
N GLY A 15 -23.72 -2.14 17.24
CA GLY A 15 -23.14 -0.97 16.63
C GLY A 15 -21.63 -1.11 16.34
N SER A 16 -21.04 -0.07 15.79
CA SER A 16 -19.65 -0.11 15.35
C SER A 16 -18.83 1.11 15.79
N ALA A 17 -17.53 0.93 15.86
CA ALA A 17 -16.53 2.00 15.92
C ALA A 17 -15.84 2.09 14.54
N VAL A 18 -16.01 3.22 13.86
CA VAL A 18 -15.73 3.36 12.44
C VAL A 18 -14.51 4.26 12.20
N ALA A 19 -13.46 3.72 11.61
CA ALA A 19 -12.36 4.52 11.08
C ALA A 19 -12.72 5.06 9.70
N LEU A 20 -12.53 6.36 9.47
CA LEU A 20 -12.81 7.05 8.20
C LEU A 20 -11.50 7.48 7.54
N GLY A 21 -11.31 7.11 6.28
CA GLY A 21 -10.13 7.52 5.51
C GLY A 21 -10.01 6.83 4.16
N TYR A 22 -9.11 7.33 3.32
CA TYR A 22 -8.81 6.70 2.03
C TYR A 22 -7.87 5.49 2.18
N PHE A 23 -7.04 5.49 3.21
CA PHE A 23 -6.12 4.41 3.63
C PHE A 23 -5.15 3.91 2.56
N ASP A 24 -4.80 4.73 1.57
CA ASP A 24 -3.78 4.37 0.60
C ASP A 24 -2.39 4.32 1.27
N GLY A 25 -1.75 3.14 1.19
CA GLY A 25 -0.48 2.84 1.86
C GLY A 25 -0.62 2.27 3.28
N VAL A 26 -1.78 2.44 3.97
CA VAL A 26 -1.97 2.02 5.38
C VAL A 26 -0.78 2.43 6.25
N HIS A 27 -0.32 3.68 6.06
CA HIS A 27 0.87 4.25 6.72
C HIS A 27 0.63 4.52 8.22
N LEU A 28 1.66 4.94 8.96
CA LEU A 28 1.60 5.15 10.41
C LEU A 28 0.43 6.02 10.87
N GLY A 29 0.08 7.10 10.13
CA GLY A 29 -1.10 7.91 10.42
C GLY A 29 -2.42 7.14 10.25
N HIS A 30 -2.55 6.36 9.17
CA HIS A 30 -3.72 5.50 8.97
C HIS A 30 -3.83 4.41 10.04
N ARG A 31 -2.69 3.82 10.45
CA ARG A 31 -2.66 2.80 11.52
C ARG A 31 -3.15 3.35 12.86
N ARG A 32 -2.84 4.62 13.18
CA ARG A 32 -3.37 5.27 14.39
C ARG A 32 -4.89 5.41 14.35
N VAL A 33 -5.44 5.85 13.23
CA VAL A 33 -6.91 6.00 13.08
C VAL A 33 -7.60 4.64 13.15
N LEU A 34 -7.09 3.64 12.44
CA LEU A 34 -7.62 2.27 12.46
C LEU A 34 -7.48 1.63 13.85
N GLY A 35 -6.32 1.78 14.49
CA GLY A 35 -6.04 1.26 15.83
C GLY A 35 -6.96 1.87 16.88
N ALA A 36 -7.17 3.20 16.86
CA ALA A 36 -8.08 3.86 17.79
C ALA A 36 -9.53 3.34 17.68
N ALA A 37 -10.00 3.05 16.45
CA ALA A 37 -11.30 2.44 16.25
C ALA A 37 -11.37 1.00 16.82
N VAL A 38 -10.30 0.21 16.64
CA VAL A 38 -10.21 -1.16 17.17
C VAL A 38 -10.16 -1.17 18.69
N GLU A 39 -9.34 -0.33 19.31
CA GLU A 39 -9.22 -0.20 20.76
C GLU A 39 -10.54 0.24 21.40
N TYR A 40 -11.20 1.24 20.82
CA TYR A 40 -12.50 1.69 21.28
C TYR A 40 -13.57 0.60 21.14
N ALA A 41 -13.59 -0.09 20.01
CA ALA A 41 -14.52 -1.18 19.78
C ALA A 41 -14.35 -2.29 20.81
N ALA A 42 -13.12 -2.69 21.12
CA ALA A 42 -12.82 -3.70 22.13
C ALA A 42 -13.29 -3.29 23.53
N ALA A 43 -13.08 -2.02 23.91
CA ALA A 43 -13.48 -1.49 25.22
C ALA A 43 -15.01 -1.40 25.39
N HIS A 44 -15.79 -1.28 24.31
CA HIS A 44 -17.24 -1.04 24.35
C HIS A 44 -18.08 -2.19 23.76
N GLY A 45 -17.48 -3.31 23.40
CA GLY A 45 -18.19 -4.46 22.80
C GLY A 45 -18.81 -4.16 21.43
N LEU A 46 -18.17 -3.25 20.66
CA LEU A 46 -18.61 -2.83 19.34
C LEU A 46 -17.87 -3.59 18.23
N THR A 47 -18.37 -3.51 17.00
CA THR A 47 -17.68 -4.01 15.81
C THR A 47 -16.63 -3.02 15.34
N PRO A 48 -15.33 -3.38 15.27
CA PRO A 48 -14.29 -2.54 14.70
C PRO A 48 -14.43 -2.48 13.18
N ALA A 49 -14.69 -1.28 12.65
CA ALA A 49 -15.05 -1.08 11.26
C ALA A 49 -14.21 0.01 10.59
N ALA A 50 -14.12 -0.04 9.26
CA ALA A 50 -13.51 1.03 8.48
C ALA A 50 -14.33 1.33 7.22
N PHE A 51 -14.46 2.61 6.91
CA PHE A 51 -15.02 3.13 5.67
C PHE A 51 -13.92 3.75 4.81
N THR A 52 -13.86 3.31 3.58
CA THR A 52 -13.01 3.87 2.52
C THR A 52 -13.76 3.81 1.19
N PHE A 53 -13.08 3.98 0.06
CA PHE A 53 -13.70 3.88 -1.25
C PHE A 53 -12.69 3.47 -2.32
N SER A 54 -13.19 2.95 -3.42
CA SER A 54 -12.43 2.66 -4.63
C SER A 54 -12.67 3.73 -5.70
N LEU A 55 -11.64 3.95 -6.52
CA LEU A 55 -11.71 4.81 -7.70
C LEU A 55 -11.73 3.96 -8.98
N PRO A 56 -12.32 4.46 -10.10
CA PRO A 56 -12.35 3.73 -11.36
C PRO A 56 -10.95 3.31 -11.83
N GLY A 57 -10.82 2.09 -12.34
CA GLY A 57 -9.56 1.58 -12.89
C GLY A 57 -8.43 1.37 -11.85
N GLY A 58 -8.76 1.33 -10.55
CA GLY A 58 -7.75 1.15 -9.50
C GLY A 58 -6.91 2.40 -9.23
N GLN A 59 -7.29 3.55 -9.79
CA GLN A 59 -6.61 4.82 -9.59
C GLN A 59 -6.53 5.21 -8.11
N SER A 60 -5.69 6.17 -7.79
CA SER A 60 -5.58 6.82 -6.49
C SER A 60 -5.95 8.30 -6.62
N LEU A 61 -6.33 8.93 -5.52
CA LEU A 61 -6.67 10.37 -5.49
C LEU A 61 -5.50 11.28 -5.93
N LYS A 62 -4.25 10.83 -5.77
CA LYS A 62 -3.05 11.64 -5.99
C LYS A 62 -1.92 10.80 -6.60
N GLY A 63 -2.03 10.42 -7.86
CA GLY A 63 -1.01 9.62 -8.53
C GLY A 63 -1.24 8.10 -8.44
N GLY A 64 -0.22 7.27 -8.63
CA GLY A 64 -0.32 5.82 -8.54
C GLY A 64 -0.64 5.31 -7.12
N ARG A 65 -1.39 4.22 -7.01
CA ARG A 65 -1.65 3.56 -5.71
C ARG A 65 -0.37 2.99 -5.11
N ILE A 66 -0.21 3.15 -3.80
CA ILE A 66 0.96 2.66 -3.06
C ILE A 66 0.87 1.14 -2.86
N LEU A 67 -0.32 0.63 -2.58
CA LEU A 67 -0.60 -0.79 -2.33
C LEU A 67 -1.63 -1.33 -3.32
N SER A 68 -1.56 -2.62 -3.63
CA SER A 68 -2.68 -3.32 -4.25
C SER A 68 -3.90 -3.35 -3.32
N ALA A 69 -5.10 -3.60 -3.86
CA ALA A 69 -6.29 -3.78 -3.03
C ALA A 69 -6.10 -4.94 -2.03
N GLY A 70 -5.53 -6.06 -2.49
CA GLY A 70 -5.24 -7.21 -1.62
C GLY A 70 -4.30 -6.88 -0.47
N GLN A 71 -3.21 -6.16 -0.74
CA GLN A 71 -2.27 -5.69 0.28
C GLN A 71 -2.94 -4.72 1.27
N LYS A 72 -3.74 -3.76 0.79
CA LYS A 72 -4.50 -2.84 1.64
C LYS A 72 -5.44 -3.61 2.57
N HIS A 73 -6.23 -4.53 2.03
CA HIS A 73 -7.15 -5.36 2.79
C HIS A 73 -6.42 -6.20 3.85
N ALA A 74 -5.31 -6.85 3.48
CA ALA A 74 -4.51 -7.65 4.41
C ALA A 74 -3.95 -6.82 5.57
N ARG A 75 -3.39 -5.62 5.26
CA ARG A 75 -2.85 -4.71 6.28
C ARG A 75 -3.94 -4.18 7.22
N VAL A 76 -5.10 -3.83 6.69
CA VAL A 76 -6.24 -3.36 7.51
C VAL A 76 -6.79 -4.48 8.39
N ALA A 77 -6.93 -5.69 7.84
CA ALA A 77 -7.37 -6.86 8.62
C ALA A 77 -6.39 -7.21 9.75
N ALA A 78 -5.08 -7.14 9.49
CA ALA A 78 -4.04 -7.39 10.49
C ALA A 78 -4.06 -6.40 11.66
N LEU A 79 -4.64 -5.20 11.49
CA LEU A 79 -4.87 -4.24 12.56
C LEU A 79 -6.10 -4.54 13.42
N GLY A 80 -6.91 -5.55 13.08
CA GLY A 80 -8.07 -5.95 13.86
C GLY A 80 -9.41 -5.42 13.33
N ILE A 81 -9.46 -4.75 12.19
CA ILE A 81 -10.72 -4.36 11.54
C ILE A 81 -11.44 -5.63 11.05
N THR A 82 -12.70 -5.79 11.43
CA THR A 82 -13.53 -6.95 11.06
C THR A 82 -14.59 -6.64 10.02
N ALA A 83 -15.08 -5.39 9.96
CA ALA A 83 -16.03 -4.89 8.95
C ALA A 83 -15.38 -3.78 8.11
N TYR A 84 -15.30 -3.97 6.80
CA TYR A 84 -14.63 -3.05 5.89
C TYR A 84 -15.53 -2.72 4.70
N MET A 85 -15.81 -1.45 4.49
CA MET A 85 -16.64 -1.01 3.38
C MET A 85 -15.81 -0.14 2.42
N GLU A 86 -15.78 -0.55 1.15
CA GLU A 86 -15.02 0.10 0.06
C GLU A 86 -15.88 0.21 -1.21
N PRO A 87 -16.97 1.00 -1.20
CA PRO A 87 -17.81 1.19 -2.36
C PRO A 87 -17.10 2.02 -3.43
N PRO A 88 -17.51 1.96 -4.72
CA PRO A 88 -17.08 2.90 -5.73
C PRO A 88 -17.40 4.34 -5.30
N PHE A 89 -16.44 5.26 -5.45
CA PHE A 89 -16.60 6.68 -5.08
C PHE A 89 -17.84 7.32 -5.70
N GLU A 90 -18.16 6.96 -6.95
CA GLU A 90 -19.31 7.45 -7.69
C GLU A 90 -20.65 7.14 -6.99
N SER A 91 -20.73 6.09 -6.17
CA SER A 91 -21.98 5.67 -5.52
C SER A 91 -22.42 6.58 -4.36
N PHE A 92 -21.50 7.44 -3.85
CA PHE A 92 -21.80 8.31 -2.71
C PHE A 92 -21.22 9.74 -2.84
N ARG A 93 -20.48 10.05 -3.92
CA ARG A 93 -19.82 11.37 -4.09
C ARG A 93 -20.78 12.56 -4.08
N SER A 94 -22.07 12.34 -4.40
CA SER A 94 -23.09 13.37 -4.44
C SER A 94 -23.84 13.55 -3.11
N LEU A 95 -23.56 12.73 -2.11
CA LEU A 95 -24.22 12.85 -0.81
C LEU A 95 -23.86 14.17 -0.12
N SER A 96 -24.85 14.87 0.43
CA SER A 96 -24.58 15.98 1.34
C SER A 96 -23.83 15.50 2.59
N PRO A 97 -23.19 16.38 3.38
CA PRO A 97 -22.64 15.99 4.67
C PRO A 97 -23.66 15.30 5.59
N GLU A 98 -24.91 15.76 5.61
CA GLU A 98 -26.02 15.19 6.37
C GLU A 98 -26.39 13.78 5.86
N ASP A 99 -26.50 13.62 4.54
CA ASP A 99 -26.79 12.32 3.93
C ASP A 99 -25.65 11.32 4.15
N PHE A 100 -24.39 11.78 4.11
CA PHE A 100 -23.25 10.93 4.42
C PHE A 100 -23.34 10.36 5.84
N VAL A 101 -23.62 11.22 6.83
CA VAL A 101 -23.77 10.77 8.22
C VAL A 101 -24.95 9.80 8.34
N ASN A 102 -26.12 10.13 7.79
CA ASN A 102 -27.31 9.30 7.94
C ASN A 102 -27.18 7.97 7.20
N LYS A 103 -26.84 7.98 5.91
CA LYS A 103 -26.80 6.77 5.08
C LYS A 103 -25.58 5.88 5.39
N ILE A 104 -24.41 6.50 5.60
CA ILE A 104 -23.19 5.71 5.81
C ILE A 104 -22.99 5.40 7.28
N LEU A 105 -22.92 6.40 8.16
CA LEU A 105 -22.60 6.13 9.55
C LEU A 105 -23.76 5.47 10.31
N VAL A 106 -24.99 5.95 10.10
CA VAL A 106 -26.16 5.40 10.82
C VAL A 106 -26.67 4.12 10.15
N GLU A 107 -27.10 4.19 8.90
CA GLU A 107 -27.77 3.06 8.24
C GLU A 107 -26.83 1.90 7.92
N CYS A 108 -25.63 2.20 7.35
CA CYS A 108 -24.71 1.13 6.98
C CYS A 108 -23.89 0.59 8.16
N PHE A 109 -23.36 1.48 9.01
CA PHE A 109 -22.45 1.09 10.08
C PHE A 109 -23.11 0.95 11.46
N ALA A 110 -24.33 1.46 11.69
CA ALA A 110 -24.90 1.61 13.03
C ALA A 110 -23.85 2.22 14.00
N ALA A 111 -23.14 3.25 13.55
CA ALA A 111 -21.99 3.81 14.23
C ALA A 111 -22.33 4.33 15.63
N LYS A 112 -21.49 4.00 16.62
CA LYS A 112 -21.51 4.56 17.99
C LYS A 112 -20.32 5.48 18.21
N ALA A 113 -19.23 5.26 17.48
CA ALA A 113 -18.06 6.12 17.49
C ALA A 113 -17.40 6.17 16.12
N VAL A 114 -16.79 7.31 15.81
CA VAL A 114 -16.11 7.59 14.55
C VAL A 114 -14.73 8.16 14.82
N PHE A 115 -13.74 7.72 14.04
CA PHE A 115 -12.33 8.08 14.16
C PHE A 115 -11.81 8.56 12.81
N CYS A 116 -11.17 9.72 12.78
CA CYS A 116 -10.55 10.25 11.56
C CYS A 116 -9.37 11.17 11.90
N GLY A 117 -8.54 11.50 10.90
CA GLY A 117 -7.53 12.53 11.06
C GLY A 117 -8.12 13.95 11.02
N ASP A 118 -7.32 14.93 11.42
CA ASP A 118 -7.69 16.36 11.47
C ASP A 118 -8.03 16.97 10.10
N ASN A 119 -7.49 16.40 9.04
CA ASN A 119 -7.68 16.82 7.65
C ASN A 119 -8.80 16.07 6.91
N PHE A 120 -9.62 15.30 7.63
CA PHE A 120 -10.72 14.55 7.02
C PHE A 120 -11.79 15.47 6.46
N THR A 121 -12.19 15.20 5.21
CA THR A 121 -13.31 15.88 4.55
C THR A 121 -14.27 14.86 3.96
N PHE A 122 -15.54 15.20 3.87
CA PHE A 122 -16.60 14.33 3.38
C PHE A 122 -17.76 15.12 2.74
N GLY A 123 -18.70 14.37 2.18
CA GLY A 123 -19.83 14.96 1.48
C GLY A 123 -19.47 15.55 0.11
N ALA A 124 -20.48 15.92 -0.66
CA ALA A 124 -20.29 16.47 -2.00
C ALA A 124 -19.39 17.72 -1.96
N TYR A 125 -18.42 17.76 -2.89
CA TYR A 125 -17.42 18.83 -3.00
C TYR A 125 -16.58 19.05 -1.74
N ALA A 126 -16.43 18.01 -0.89
CA ALA A 126 -15.74 18.09 0.42
C ALA A 126 -16.31 19.19 1.33
N ALA A 127 -17.64 19.38 1.30
CA ALA A 127 -18.33 20.43 2.05
C ALA A 127 -18.35 20.18 3.57
N GLY A 128 -18.14 18.93 4.02
CA GLY A 128 -17.98 18.56 5.43
C GLY A 128 -16.51 18.49 5.82
N ASN A 129 -16.20 19.02 6.99
CA ASN A 129 -14.92 18.89 7.68
C ASN A 129 -15.13 18.23 9.06
N VAL A 130 -14.07 18.12 9.86
CA VAL A 130 -14.13 17.47 11.18
C VAL A 130 -15.07 18.15 12.16
N ASP A 131 -15.22 19.48 12.11
CA ASP A 131 -16.15 20.22 12.97
C ASP A 131 -17.60 19.97 12.56
N ARG A 132 -17.89 19.98 11.25
CA ARG A 132 -19.21 19.60 10.72
C ARG A 132 -19.55 18.15 11.05
N LEU A 133 -18.57 17.24 11.03
CA LEU A 133 -18.78 15.85 11.45
C LEU A 133 -19.23 15.77 12.92
N LYS A 134 -18.56 16.50 13.83
CA LYS A 134 -18.93 16.55 15.24
C LYS A 134 -20.34 17.11 15.43
N GLU A 135 -20.68 18.23 14.76
CA GLU A 135 -22.02 18.85 14.82
C GLU A 135 -23.12 17.88 14.39
N LEU A 136 -22.93 17.16 13.29
CA LEU A 136 -23.92 16.22 12.75
C LEU A 136 -24.05 14.94 13.59
N CYS A 137 -22.95 14.47 14.16
CA CYS A 137 -22.92 13.24 14.97
C CYS A 137 -23.47 13.45 16.41
N ALA A 138 -23.29 14.63 17.01
CA ALA A 138 -23.67 14.91 18.39
C ALA A 138 -25.15 14.60 18.70
N PRO A 139 -26.16 15.09 17.92
CA PRO A 139 -27.56 14.80 18.17
C PRO A 139 -27.94 13.32 17.99
N LEU A 140 -27.10 12.54 17.29
CA LEU A 140 -27.28 11.12 17.04
C LEU A 140 -26.61 10.24 18.12
N GLY A 141 -25.94 10.85 19.10
CA GLY A 141 -25.20 10.14 20.14
C GLY A 141 -23.97 9.40 19.62
N ILE A 142 -23.41 9.81 18.45
CA ILE A 142 -22.21 9.24 17.86
C ILE A 142 -20.99 10.03 18.34
N ALA A 143 -20.08 9.37 19.06
CA ALA A 143 -18.82 9.99 19.51
C ALA A 143 -17.88 10.22 18.30
N VAL A 144 -17.23 11.39 18.22
CA VAL A 144 -16.25 11.70 17.16
C VAL A 144 -14.89 11.98 17.79
N THR A 145 -13.90 11.19 17.44
CA THR A 145 -12.52 11.34 17.90
C THR A 145 -11.61 11.71 16.73
N ILE A 146 -10.92 12.85 16.85
CA ILE A 146 -9.90 13.27 15.93
C ILE A 146 -8.56 12.70 16.41
N VAL A 147 -7.91 11.90 15.58
CA VAL A 147 -6.68 11.19 15.91
C VAL A 147 -5.47 11.99 15.45
N ASP A 148 -4.52 12.19 16.33
CA ASP A 148 -3.28 12.91 16.03
C ASP A 148 -2.48 12.20 14.96
N MET A 149 -2.04 12.95 13.96
CA MET A 149 -1.28 12.42 12.84
C MET A 149 0.15 11.99 13.27
N ALA A 150 0.60 10.86 12.72
CA ALA A 150 1.97 10.41 12.95
C ALA A 150 3.00 11.36 12.33
N GLN A 151 4.15 11.48 12.98
CA GLN A 151 5.28 12.32 12.54
C GLN A 151 6.46 11.43 12.13
N TYR A 152 7.20 11.88 11.11
CA TYR A 152 8.49 11.32 10.70
C TYR A 152 9.40 12.46 10.23
N GLY A 153 10.59 12.56 10.83
CA GLY A 153 11.53 13.67 10.55
C GLY A 153 10.92 15.05 10.85
N GLY A 154 10.11 15.17 11.92
CA GLY A 154 9.46 16.45 12.31
C GLY A 154 8.32 16.90 11.41
N GLN A 155 7.87 16.08 10.46
CA GLN A 155 6.77 16.39 9.54
C GLN A 155 5.70 15.30 9.56
N THR A 156 4.44 15.68 9.33
CA THR A 156 3.31 14.76 9.28
C THR A 156 3.51 13.69 8.19
N VAL A 157 3.27 12.43 8.56
CA VAL A 157 3.28 11.30 7.63
C VAL A 157 2.03 11.37 6.74
N SER A 158 2.23 11.25 5.43
CA SER A 158 1.13 11.24 4.47
C SER A 158 1.45 10.39 3.23
N SER A 159 0.42 9.90 2.54
CA SER A 159 0.59 9.17 1.27
C SER A 159 1.34 10.00 0.21
N THR A 160 1.18 11.32 0.21
CA THR A 160 1.92 12.22 -0.71
C THR A 160 3.43 12.18 -0.45
N ARG A 161 3.86 12.27 0.82
CA ARG A 161 5.28 12.18 1.18
C ARG A 161 5.87 10.80 0.90
N ILE A 162 5.08 9.76 1.12
CA ILE A 162 5.51 8.38 0.82
C ILE A 162 5.73 8.20 -0.67
N ARG A 163 4.80 8.71 -1.52
CA ARG A 163 5.00 8.68 -2.98
C ARG A 163 6.27 9.40 -3.40
N ALA A 164 6.47 10.63 -2.93
CA ALA A 164 7.69 11.38 -3.22
C ALA A 164 8.95 10.62 -2.80
N ALA A 165 8.96 10.00 -1.61
CA ALA A 165 10.09 9.20 -1.14
C ALA A 165 10.36 7.99 -2.05
N LEU A 166 9.31 7.27 -2.49
CA LEU A 166 9.44 6.14 -3.41
C LEU A 166 9.93 6.57 -4.81
N GLU A 167 9.41 7.67 -5.34
CA GLU A 167 9.78 8.25 -6.64
C GLU A 167 11.21 8.81 -6.66
N GLU A 168 11.72 9.22 -5.51
CA GLU A 168 13.09 9.72 -5.31
C GLU A 168 14.10 8.63 -4.90
N GLY A 169 13.65 7.38 -4.71
CA GLY A 169 14.51 6.26 -4.29
C GLY A 169 14.82 6.25 -2.79
N ARG A 170 14.17 7.07 -1.98
CA ARG A 170 14.32 7.10 -0.52
C ARG A 170 13.46 6.01 0.14
N ILE A 171 13.82 4.77 -0.14
CA ILE A 171 13.04 3.58 0.26
C ILE A 171 12.94 3.46 1.78
N GLU A 172 14.02 3.72 2.49
CA GLU A 172 14.07 3.64 3.95
C GLU A 172 13.11 4.64 4.60
N ASP A 173 13.07 5.88 4.09
CA ASP A 173 12.11 6.89 4.54
C ASP A 173 10.66 6.47 4.27
N ALA A 174 10.40 5.93 3.06
CA ALA A 174 9.09 5.42 2.70
C ALA A 174 8.66 4.27 3.63
N ASN A 175 9.55 3.31 3.89
CA ASN A 175 9.30 2.19 4.78
C ASN A 175 9.08 2.64 6.23
N ALA A 176 9.87 3.59 6.72
CA ALA A 176 9.68 4.19 8.05
C ALA A 176 8.30 4.87 8.17
N MET A 177 7.87 5.63 7.16
CA MET A 177 6.55 6.27 7.14
C MET A 177 5.40 5.27 6.97
N LEU A 178 5.60 4.19 6.21
CA LEU A 178 4.62 3.10 6.05
C LEU A 178 4.51 2.26 7.34
N GLY A 179 5.59 2.18 8.14
CA GLY A 179 5.71 1.27 9.27
C GLY A 179 5.81 -0.20 8.84
N ALA A 180 6.17 -0.44 7.58
CA ALA A 180 6.41 -1.76 6.98
C ALA A 180 7.13 -1.55 5.64
N PRO A 181 7.84 -2.56 5.11
CA PRO A 181 8.45 -2.47 3.79
C PRO A 181 7.41 -2.15 2.70
N TYR A 182 7.80 -1.26 1.76
CA TYR A 182 7.07 -1.15 0.50
C TYR A 182 7.16 -2.48 -0.24
N CYS A 183 6.06 -2.96 -0.77
CA CYS A 183 6.01 -4.26 -1.43
C CYS A 183 5.09 -4.26 -2.64
N ILE A 184 5.34 -5.19 -3.54
CA ILE A 184 4.48 -5.50 -4.69
C ILE A 184 4.10 -6.99 -4.68
N ASP A 185 2.95 -7.31 -5.26
CA ASP A 185 2.35 -8.66 -5.32
C ASP A 185 1.74 -8.89 -6.71
N TRP A 186 2.56 -8.78 -7.76
CA TRP A 186 2.06 -8.92 -9.12
C TRP A 186 2.46 -10.27 -9.74
N PRO A 187 1.69 -10.74 -10.73
CA PRO A 187 1.98 -12.01 -11.38
C PRO A 187 3.32 -12.01 -12.09
N VAL A 188 4.05 -13.11 -11.95
CA VAL A 188 5.27 -13.37 -12.71
C VAL A 188 4.91 -13.56 -14.18
N ARG A 189 5.63 -12.88 -15.05
CA ARG A 189 5.46 -12.91 -16.50
C ARG A 189 6.74 -13.37 -17.20
N HIS A 190 6.57 -13.90 -18.41
CA HIS A 190 7.71 -14.22 -19.24
C HIS A 190 8.50 -12.96 -19.61
N GLY A 191 9.79 -12.94 -19.29
CA GLY A 191 10.74 -11.93 -19.77
C GLY A 191 11.27 -12.29 -21.15
N LYS A 192 12.23 -11.49 -21.67
CA LYS A 192 12.94 -11.81 -22.92
C LYS A 192 14.01 -12.92 -22.76
N GLY A 193 14.20 -13.44 -21.55
CA GLY A 193 15.18 -14.49 -21.27
C GLY A 193 16.66 -14.05 -21.37
N ILE A 194 16.94 -12.74 -21.48
CA ILE A 194 18.31 -12.22 -21.63
C ILE A 194 19.15 -12.56 -20.39
N GLY A 195 18.59 -12.46 -19.20
CA GLY A 195 19.26 -12.83 -17.96
C GLY A 195 19.73 -14.29 -17.97
N THR A 196 18.85 -15.20 -18.36
CA THR A 196 19.15 -16.63 -18.45
C THR A 196 20.11 -16.94 -19.60
N SER A 197 19.79 -16.46 -20.82
CA SER A 197 20.52 -16.89 -22.04
C SER A 197 21.90 -16.25 -22.20
N LYS A 198 22.09 -15.01 -21.70
CA LYS A 198 23.33 -14.24 -21.89
C LYS A 198 24.16 -14.05 -20.63
N LEU A 199 23.52 -14.05 -19.45
CA LEU A 199 24.19 -13.78 -18.17
C LEU A 199 24.25 -15.01 -17.25
N GLY A 200 23.55 -16.10 -17.60
CA GLY A 200 23.41 -17.26 -16.71
C GLY A 200 22.67 -16.94 -15.38
N LYS A 201 21.95 -15.82 -15.32
CA LYS A 201 21.25 -15.33 -14.14
C LYS A 201 19.76 -15.19 -14.47
N PRO A 202 18.93 -16.22 -14.22
CA PRO A 202 17.51 -16.14 -14.43
C PRO A 202 16.89 -15.07 -13.51
N THR A 203 15.97 -14.26 -14.05
CA THR A 203 15.26 -13.24 -13.30
C THR A 203 13.76 -13.47 -13.34
N ILE A 204 13.12 -13.23 -12.19
CA ILE A 204 11.67 -13.18 -12.06
C ILE A 204 11.20 -11.82 -12.57
N ASN A 205 10.30 -11.81 -13.55
CA ASN A 205 9.80 -10.59 -14.17
C ASN A 205 8.37 -10.29 -13.73
N GLN A 206 8.17 -9.10 -13.17
CA GLN A 206 6.86 -8.58 -12.79
C GLN A 206 6.65 -7.22 -13.46
N ASN A 207 5.50 -7.01 -14.12
CA ASN A 207 5.21 -5.75 -14.80
C ASN A 207 4.41 -4.84 -13.88
N TYR A 208 4.76 -3.55 -13.84
CA TYR A 208 3.98 -2.55 -13.11
C TYR A 208 2.64 -2.32 -13.78
N PRO A 209 1.51 -2.49 -13.05
CA PRO A 209 0.21 -2.04 -13.53
C PRO A 209 0.22 -0.51 -13.75
N ALA A 210 -0.56 -0.04 -14.72
CA ALA A 210 -0.59 1.38 -15.09
C ALA A 210 -1.08 2.30 -13.94
N ASP A 211 -1.86 1.76 -13.03
CA ASP A 211 -2.43 2.45 -11.87
C ASP A 211 -1.56 2.36 -10.60
N ALA A 212 -0.49 1.55 -10.63
CA ALA A 212 0.42 1.42 -9.49
C ALA A 212 1.50 2.52 -9.50
N LEU A 213 1.89 2.94 -8.30
CA LEU A 213 3.05 3.82 -8.11
C LEU A 213 4.31 3.10 -8.60
N GLN A 214 5.07 3.78 -9.44
CA GLN A 214 6.37 3.30 -9.89
C GLN A 214 7.46 3.95 -9.04
N PRO A 215 8.23 3.19 -8.26
CA PRO A 215 9.37 3.76 -7.54
C PRO A 215 10.46 4.24 -8.50
N CYS A 216 11.43 4.96 -7.99
CA CYS A 216 12.60 5.40 -8.73
C CYS A 216 13.22 4.26 -9.54
N THR A 217 13.63 4.52 -10.78
CA THR A 217 14.35 3.52 -11.56
C THR A 217 15.74 3.29 -10.96
N GLY A 218 16.11 2.02 -10.74
CA GLY A 218 17.36 1.68 -10.06
C GLY A 218 17.47 0.22 -9.69
N VAL A 219 18.50 -0.06 -8.91
CA VAL A 219 18.78 -1.38 -8.33
C VAL A 219 18.52 -1.31 -6.83
N TYR A 220 17.86 -2.33 -6.30
CA TYR A 220 17.39 -2.39 -4.92
C TYR A 220 17.83 -3.67 -4.22
N LEU A 221 18.11 -3.59 -2.93
CA LEU A 221 18.08 -4.73 -2.05
C LEU A 221 16.63 -5.09 -1.75
N THR A 222 16.26 -6.32 -2.01
CA THR A 222 14.92 -6.84 -1.89
C THR A 222 14.91 -8.20 -1.24
N ARG A 223 13.74 -8.67 -0.81
CA ARG A 223 13.47 -10.07 -0.55
C ARG A 223 12.13 -10.46 -1.18
N ILE A 224 12.04 -11.69 -1.63
CA ILE A 224 10.85 -12.21 -2.29
C ILE A 224 10.34 -13.44 -1.55
N TRP A 225 9.01 -13.51 -1.39
CA TRP A 225 8.36 -14.67 -0.77
C TRP A 225 8.05 -15.72 -1.82
N LEU A 226 8.74 -16.86 -1.76
CA LEU A 226 8.57 -18.01 -2.65
C LEU A 226 8.57 -19.30 -1.83
N ASP A 227 7.69 -20.21 -2.17
CA ASP A 227 7.63 -21.57 -1.59
C ASP A 227 7.66 -21.59 -0.05
N GLY A 228 6.91 -20.65 0.57
CA GLY A 228 6.76 -20.62 2.02
C GLY A 228 7.91 -19.97 2.80
N ARG A 229 8.87 -19.31 2.12
CA ARG A 229 9.99 -18.61 2.78
C ARG A 229 10.41 -17.33 2.05
N TRP A 230 11.11 -16.47 2.77
CA TRP A 230 11.75 -15.29 2.20
C TRP A 230 13.11 -15.64 1.60
N TRP A 231 13.37 -15.10 0.42
CA TRP A 231 14.65 -15.20 -0.26
C TRP A 231 15.25 -13.80 -0.44
N PRO A 232 16.46 -13.53 0.08
CA PRO A 232 17.22 -12.35 -0.28
C PRO A 232 17.39 -12.26 -1.79
N SER A 233 17.20 -11.08 -2.35
CA SER A 233 17.21 -10.87 -3.81
C SER A 233 17.70 -9.47 -4.19
N ALA A 234 18.10 -9.31 -5.44
CA ALA A 234 18.39 -8.02 -6.05
C ALA A 234 17.35 -7.70 -7.13
N THR A 235 16.78 -6.51 -7.11
CA THR A 235 15.73 -6.12 -8.05
C THR A 235 16.13 -4.89 -8.83
N GLY A 236 16.06 -4.98 -10.14
CA GLY A 236 16.17 -3.87 -11.07
C GLY A 236 14.79 -3.35 -11.46
N ILE A 237 14.56 -2.04 -11.28
CA ILE A 237 13.40 -1.34 -11.84
C ILE A 237 13.87 -0.43 -12.97
N GLY A 238 13.31 -0.61 -14.16
CA GLY A 238 13.72 0.19 -15.30
C GLY A 238 12.80 0.06 -16.51
N ARG A 239 12.98 0.98 -17.45
CA ARG A 239 12.36 0.87 -18.77
C ARG A 239 13.31 0.12 -19.70
N ARG A 240 12.77 -0.80 -20.46
CA ARG A 240 13.57 -1.49 -21.49
C ARG A 240 13.92 -0.49 -22.60
N PRO A 241 15.19 -0.44 -23.04
CA PRO A 241 15.56 0.34 -24.21
C PRO A 241 14.88 -0.26 -25.46
N THR A 242 13.85 0.41 -25.96
CA THR A 242 13.19 0.15 -27.25
C THR A 242 13.28 1.39 -28.11
N VAL A 243 12.96 1.30 -29.40
CA VAL A 243 13.05 2.41 -30.36
C VAL A 243 12.18 3.60 -29.87
N ASP A 244 11.12 3.33 -29.08
CA ASP A 244 10.29 4.33 -28.37
C ASP A 244 10.46 4.17 -26.86
N ALA A 245 11.58 4.63 -26.33
CA ALA A 245 11.92 4.49 -24.90
C ALA A 245 10.89 5.13 -23.94
N ALA A 246 10.13 6.13 -24.40
CA ALA A 246 9.12 6.81 -23.58
C ALA A 246 7.84 5.97 -23.37
N SER A 247 7.50 5.09 -24.31
CA SER A 247 6.29 4.24 -24.25
C SER A 247 6.56 2.82 -23.69
N ALA A 248 7.83 2.46 -23.47
CA ALA A 248 8.18 1.15 -22.95
C ALA A 248 7.66 0.97 -21.52
N PRO A 249 6.98 -0.15 -21.20
CA PRO A 249 6.54 -0.43 -19.85
C PRO A 249 7.72 -0.53 -18.88
N VAL A 250 7.51 -0.06 -17.65
CA VAL A 250 8.48 -0.29 -16.56
C VAL A 250 8.42 -1.74 -16.15
N THR A 251 9.56 -2.38 -16.08
CA THR A 251 9.71 -3.77 -15.64
C THR A 251 10.39 -3.82 -14.28
N CYS A 252 10.01 -4.81 -13.50
CA CYS A 252 10.64 -5.20 -12.26
C CYS A 252 11.27 -6.57 -12.50
N GLU A 253 12.60 -6.62 -12.51
CA GLU A 253 13.38 -7.83 -12.77
C GLU A 253 14.16 -8.21 -11.52
N THR A 254 13.75 -9.32 -10.88
CA THR A 254 14.31 -9.77 -9.60
C THR A 254 15.21 -10.97 -9.82
N TYR A 255 16.48 -10.84 -9.48
CA TYR A 255 17.43 -11.95 -9.38
C TYR A 255 17.43 -12.52 -7.96
N VAL A 256 17.24 -13.82 -7.88
CA VAL A 256 17.26 -14.58 -6.62
C VAL A 256 18.42 -15.59 -6.74
N PRO A 257 19.43 -15.55 -5.85
CA PRO A 257 20.50 -16.53 -5.86
C PRO A 257 19.98 -17.95 -5.58
N GLY A 258 20.45 -18.92 -6.34
CA GLY A 258 20.04 -20.32 -6.25
C GLY A 258 18.95 -20.72 -7.26
N ASP A 259 18.54 -21.98 -7.22
CA ASP A 259 17.46 -22.51 -8.05
C ASP A 259 16.11 -22.30 -7.37
N GLN A 260 15.23 -21.59 -8.02
CA GLN A 260 13.89 -21.26 -7.54
C GLN A 260 12.80 -22.08 -8.23
N GLY A 261 13.16 -22.99 -9.12
CA GLY A 261 12.19 -23.74 -9.91
C GLY A 261 11.36 -22.86 -10.86
N ASP A 262 10.19 -23.34 -11.23
CA ASP A 262 9.25 -22.59 -12.09
C ASP A 262 8.38 -21.66 -11.24
N THR A 263 8.53 -20.36 -11.45
CA THR A 263 7.76 -19.31 -10.76
C THR A 263 6.69 -18.67 -11.65
N TYR A 264 6.54 -19.09 -12.89
CA TYR A 264 5.56 -18.48 -13.81
C TYR A 264 4.12 -18.64 -13.32
N GLY A 265 3.36 -17.55 -13.46
CA GLY A 265 1.96 -17.50 -13.01
C GLY A 265 1.78 -17.35 -11.49
N GLN A 266 2.81 -17.52 -10.69
CA GLN A 266 2.78 -17.19 -9.26
C GLN A 266 2.67 -15.68 -9.06
N THR A 267 2.21 -15.28 -7.88
CA THR A 267 2.05 -13.87 -7.46
C THR A 267 2.84 -13.63 -6.18
N PRO A 268 4.18 -13.71 -6.23
CA PRO A 268 5.00 -13.57 -5.05
C PRO A 268 4.98 -12.15 -4.51
N VAL A 269 5.10 -12.02 -3.19
CA VAL A 269 5.32 -10.72 -2.54
C VAL A 269 6.81 -10.39 -2.63
N LEU A 270 7.12 -9.21 -3.18
CA LEU A 270 8.48 -8.66 -3.26
C LEU A 270 8.55 -7.40 -2.39
N GLU A 271 9.41 -7.42 -1.38
CA GLU A 271 9.66 -6.29 -0.48
C GLU A 271 10.93 -5.52 -0.88
N PHE A 272 10.84 -4.18 -0.84
CA PHE A 272 11.94 -3.27 -1.13
C PHE A 272 12.51 -2.70 0.18
N HIS A 273 13.81 -2.87 0.39
CA HIS A 273 14.45 -2.50 1.66
C HIS A 273 15.47 -1.39 1.53
N HIS A 274 16.24 -1.35 0.44
CA HIS A 274 17.27 -0.34 0.23
C HIS A 274 17.45 -0.01 -1.24
N TYR A 275 17.67 1.27 -1.58
CA TYR A 275 18.04 1.72 -2.93
C TYR A 275 19.55 1.75 -3.07
N LEU A 276 20.10 1.00 -4.00
CA LEU A 276 21.55 0.90 -4.19
C LEU A 276 22.10 1.95 -5.14
N CYS A 277 21.55 2.01 -6.34
CA CYS A 277 22.04 2.93 -7.36
C CYS A 277 21.04 3.11 -8.51
N ALA A 278 21.20 4.22 -9.26
CA ALA A 278 20.44 4.45 -10.48
C ALA A 278 20.83 3.45 -11.60
N VAL A 279 19.86 3.16 -12.47
CA VAL A 279 20.15 2.42 -13.70
C VAL A 279 21.08 3.26 -14.57
N ARG A 280 22.19 2.68 -14.99
CA ARG A 280 23.15 3.28 -15.93
C ARG A 280 23.29 2.41 -17.16
N LYS A 281 23.77 2.99 -18.24
CA LYS A 281 24.18 2.21 -19.41
C LYS A 281 25.48 1.46 -19.05
N PHE A 282 25.49 0.17 -19.28
CA PHE A 282 26.66 -0.68 -19.09
C PHE A 282 27.41 -0.80 -20.40
N GLY A 283 28.73 -0.76 -20.35
CA GLY A 283 29.59 -0.96 -21.51
C GLY A 283 29.59 -2.42 -21.98
N THR A 284 29.42 -3.36 -21.04
CA THR A 284 29.44 -4.79 -21.29
C THR A 284 28.34 -5.52 -20.51
N LEU A 285 27.98 -6.71 -20.99
CA LEU A 285 27.06 -7.60 -20.25
C LEU A 285 27.67 -8.10 -18.94
N GLN A 286 28.99 -8.20 -18.86
CA GLN A 286 29.70 -8.63 -17.66
C GLN A 286 29.56 -7.62 -16.54
N GLU A 287 29.70 -6.31 -16.82
CA GLU A 287 29.46 -5.26 -15.82
C GLU A 287 28.05 -5.32 -15.23
N LEU A 288 27.05 -5.63 -16.06
CA LEU A 288 25.67 -5.82 -15.57
C LEU A 288 25.55 -7.06 -14.68
N ALA A 289 26.16 -8.18 -15.08
CA ALA A 289 26.16 -9.42 -14.31
C ALA A 289 26.83 -9.24 -12.95
N ASP A 290 27.95 -8.53 -12.91
CA ASP A 290 28.71 -8.24 -11.68
C ASP A 290 27.92 -7.33 -10.73
N LEU A 291 27.20 -6.33 -11.25
CA LEU A 291 26.32 -5.50 -10.44
C LEU A 291 25.19 -6.32 -9.82
N ILE A 292 24.53 -7.17 -10.60
CA ILE A 292 23.44 -8.03 -10.12
C ILE A 292 23.93 -8.95 -9.02
N GLU A 293 25.09 -9.59 -9.22
CA GLU A 293 25.68 -10.48 -8.22
C GLU A 293 26.06 -9.73 -6.93
N THR A 294 26.75 -8.59 -7.08
CA THR A 294 27.12 -7.74 -5.94
C THR A 294 25.91 -7.31 -5.14
N ALA A 295 24.84 -6.86 -5.81
CA ALA A 295 23.60 -6.47 -5.16
C ALA A 295 22.93 -7.64 -4.43
N ALA A 296 22.96 -8.85 -5.02
CA ALA A 296 22.39 -10.03 -4.38
C ALA A 296 23.19 -10.45 -3.14
N GLN A 297 24.53 -10.40 -3.18
CA GLN A 297 25.37 -10.68 -2.01
C GLN A 297 25.16 -9.63 -0.89
N GLN A 298 25.04 -8.36 -1.25
CA GLN A 298 24.68 -7.32 -0.29
C GLN A 298 23.30 -7.56 0.34
N SER A 299 22.34 -8.06 -0.43
CA SER A 299 21.01 -8.41 0.07
C SER A 299 21.08 -9.56 1.08
N ILE A 300 21.83 -10.61 0.77
CA ILE A 300 22.06 -11.74 1.70
C ILE A 300 22.65 -11.23 3.02
N ALA A 301 23.73 -10.44 2.96
CA ALA A 301 24.37 -9.88 4.15
C ALA A 301 23.43 -8.97 4.96
N TYR A 302 22.64 -8.13 4.28
CA TYR A 302 21.67 -7.24 4.91
C TYR A 302 20.61 -8.00 5.72
N PHE A 303 20.06 -9.07 5.16
CA PHE A 303 19.02 -9.85 5.85
C PHE A 303 19.59 -10.74 6.93
N ALA A 304 20.79 -11.32 6.76
CA ALA A 304 21.46 -12.07 7.80
C ALA A 304 21.70 -11.20 9.04
N ALA A 305 22.20 -9.97 8.86
CA ALA A 305 22.41 -9.03 9.98
C ALA A 305 21.08 -8.60 10.67
N LYS A 306 19.94 -8.65 9.97
CA LYS A 306 18.63 -8.35 10.57
C LYS A 306 18.00 -9.52 11.34
N GLU A 307 18.37 -10.75 11.04
CA GLU A 307 17.91 -11.93 11.76
C GLU A 307 18.67 -12.13 13.07
N GLU A 308 19.88 -11.56 13.19
CA GLU A 308 20.73 -11.61 14.39
C GLU A 308 20.44 -10.47 15.38
N ALA A 309 19.68 -9.42 15.01
CA ALA A 309 19.36 -8.24 15.81
C ALA A 309 17.97 -8.33 16.47
#